data_290f9bf1a92129f2fb7c5645b3d4e505
#
_entry.id   290f9bf1a92129f2fb7c5645b3d4e505
#
_cell.length_a   1.000
_cell.length_b   1.000
_cell.length_c   1.000
_cell.angle_alpha   90.00
_cell.angle_beta   90.00
_cell.angle_gamma   90.00
#
_symmetry.space_group_name_H-M   'P 1'
#
loop_
_entity.id
_entity.type
_entity.pdbx_description
1 polymer ?
#
loop_
_entity_poly.entity_id
_entity_poly.type
_entity_poly.pdbx_seq_one_letter_code
_entity_poly.pdbx_strand_id
1 'polypeptide(L)'
;MLKEDERLDELYREGMKIIQSSAVFSFSVDALLLGNFTKISKRDKKIMDLCSGNGIIPMLLSHRTKLPIDAAEVQEQLVSMAKRSFDMNDKSEQLSIYNIDINDIKEHFEHSTYDVITVNPPYFTNDQPLKVLGPHSIARHEVMIDLEGVVRAARYLVKNKGRLYMVHRAERSAEVIFCLMNNGFRVKTQQYVYNDPAADNAMFVLIEALFHSQAYVDVLPPFYIYQEKDQYSKEMLEVYYG
;
A
#
# COMPACT_ATOMS: atom_id res chain seq x y z
N MET A 1 -9.87 22.67 6.04
CA MET A 1 -9.39 23.00 7.40
C MET A 1 -8.95 21.71 8.07
N LEU A 2 -7.85 21.73 8.84
CA LEU A 2 -7.42 20.60 9.69
C LEU A 2 -8.35 20.48 10.90
N LYS A 3 -8.62 19.24 11.34
CA LYS A 3 -9.30 18.96 12.61
C LYS A 3 -8.30 19.04 13.77
N GLU A 4 -8.78 19.04 15.02
CA GLU A 4 -7.98 19.27 16.22
C GLU A 4 -6.84 18.24 16.42
N ASP A 5 -7.06 17.00 16.00
CA ASP A 5 -6.11 15.88 16.08
C ASP A 5 -5.27 15.70 14.81
N GLU A 6 -5.42 16.58 13.81
CA GLU A 6 -4.78 16.44 12.51
C GLU A 6 -3.56 17.36 12.38
N ARG A 7 -2.54 16.88 11.70
CA ARG A 7 -1.37 17.65 11.29
C ARG A 7 -1.16 17.55 9.78
N LEU A 8 -0.42 18.51 9.25
CA LEU A 8 -0.01 18.53 7.85
C LEU A 8 1.46 18.14 7.77
N ASP A 9 1.75 17.04 7.09
CA ASP A 9 3.13 16.61 6.82
C ASP A 9 3.46 16.88 5.35
N GLU A 10 4.71 17.23 5.07
CA GLU A 10 5.21 17.36 3.70
C GLU A 10 5.76 16.03 3.21
N LEU A 11 5.32 15.63 2.02
CA LEU A 11 5.99 14.63 1.23
C LEU A 11 7.08 15.39 0.45
N TYR A 12 8.34 15.13 0.78
CA TYR A 12 9.47 15.89 0.27
C TYR A 12 9.56 15.96 -1.26
N ARG A 13 8.90 15.03 -1.96
CA ARG A 13 8.74 15.10 -3.41
C ARG A 13 7.73 16.19 -3.79
N GLU A 14 8.20 17.18 -4.54
CA GLU A 14 7.40 18.29 -5.11
C GLU A 14 6.57 19.11 -4.09
N GLY A 15 6.93 19.10 -2.82
CA GLY A 15 6.22 19.87 -1.80
C GLY A 15 4.76 19.44 -1.59
N MET A 16 4.40 18.21 -1.99
CA MET A 16 3.07 17.66 -1.72
C MET A 16 2.82 17.57 -0.22
N LYS A 17 1.59 17.85 0.17
CA LYS A 17 1.16 17.87 1.57
C LYS A 17 0.14 16.79 1.83
N ILE A 18 0.27 16.09 2.94
CA ILE A 18 -0.65 15.04 3.35
C ILE A 18 -1.15 15.28 4.78
N ILE A 19 -2.44 15.11 4.97
CA ILE A 19 -3.06 15.20 6.30
C ILE A 19 -2.84 13.87 7.02
N GLN A 20 -2.37 13.95 8.26
CA GLN A 20 -2.24 12.82 9.17
C GLN A 20 -2.89 13.15 10.52
N SER A 21 -3.22 12.12 11.29
CA SER A 21 -3.75 12.26 12.64
C SER A 21 -3.06 11.28 13.57
N SER A 22 -2.76 11.74 14.79
CA SER A 22 -2.24 10.88 15.86
C SER A 22 -3.30 9.95 16.45
N ALA A 23 -4.57 10.24 16.21
CA ALA A 23 -5.70 9.41 16.68
C ALA A 23 -5.97 8.18 15.81
N VAL A 24 -5.50 8.20 14.55
CA VAL A 24 -5.57 7.08 13.61
C VAL A 24 -4.19 6.76 13.08
N PHE A 25 -4.10 5.67 12.29
CA PHE A 25 -2.83 5.24 11.72
C PHE A 25 -2.22 6.35 10.82
N SER A 26 -0.98 6.72 11.11
CA SER A 26 -0.16 7.54 10.21
C SER A 26 0.55 6.64 9.20
N PHE A 27 0.80 7.14 7.99
CA PHE A 27 1.57 6.37 7.03
C PHE A 27 2.98 6.07 7.58
N SER A 28 3.51 4.93 7.21
CA SER A 28 4.82 4.44 7.63
C SER A 28 5.74 4.26 6.42
N VAL A 29 6.99 3.94 6.70
CA VAL A 29 8.05 3.78 5.68
C VAL A 29 7.71 2.72 4.63
N ASP A 30 6.95 1.69 4.99
CA ASP A 30 6.49 0.64 4.08
C ASP A 30 5.61 1.18 2.94
N ALA A 31 4.73 2.16 3.20
CA ALA A 31 3.93 2.80 2.16
C ALA A 31 4.80 3.59 1.16
N LEU A 32 5.84 4.29 1.66
CA LEU A 32 6.81 4.98 0.79
C LEU A 32 7.58 3.99 -0.08
N LEU A 33 8.04 2.90 0.51
CA LEU A 33 8.76 1.83 -0.18
C LEU A 33 7.89 1.16 -1.25
N LEU A 34 6.62 0.86 -0.93
CA LEU A 34 5.68 0.28 -1.90
C LEU A 34 5.41 1.24 -3.05
N GLY A 35 5.15 2.51 -2.76
CA GLY A 35 4.98 3.55 -3.79
C GLY A 35 6.17 3.63 -4.74
N ASN A 36 7.39 3.58 -4.19
CA ASN A 36 8.63 3.60 -4.99
C ASN A 36 8.85 2.29 -5.77
N PHE A 37 8.58 1.13 -5.15
CA PHE A 37 8.74 -0.20 -5.77
C PHE A 37 7.75 -0.44 -6.92
N THR A 38 6.58 0.21 -6.89
CA THR A 38 5.52 0.06 -7.89
C THR A 38 5.98 0.59 -9.25
N LYS A 39 5.94 -0.26 -10.28
CA LYS A 39 6.30 0.09 -11.66
C LYS A 39 5.04 0.41 -12.45
N ILE A 40 5.07 1.52 -13.16
CA ILE A 40 4.00 1.96 -14.07
C ILE A 40 4.55 1.98 -15.49
N SER A 41 3.87 1.32 -16.41
CA SER A 41 4.26 1.24 -17.81
C SER A 41 3.39 2.16 -18.68
N LYS A 42 3.89 2.51 -19.88
CA LYS A 42 3.13 3.30 -20.88
C LYS A 42 1.86 2.60 -21.38
N ARG A 43 1.73 1.29 -21.14
CA ARG A 43 0.54 0.49 -21.54
C ARG A 43 -0.56 0.51 -20.52
N ASP A 44 -0.24 0.87 -19.28
CA ASP A 44 -1.23 0.95 -18.21
C ASP A 44 -2.23 2.07 -18.44
N LYS A 45 -3.44 1.86 -17.97
CA LYS A 45 -4.55 2.80 -18.16
C LYS A 45 -5.20 3.21 -16.84
N LYS A 46 -5.20 2.32 -15.84
CA LYS A 46 -5.89 2.58 -14.58
C LYS A 46 -5.22 1.83 -13.42
N ILE A 47 -5.15 2.48 -12.27
CA ILE A 47 -4.52 1.97 -11.05
C ILE A 47 -5.56 1.90 -9.94
N MET A 48 -5.49 0.87 -9.08
CA MET A 48 -6.26 0.76 -7.84
C MET A 48 -5.31 0.62 -6.66
N ASP A 49 -5.57 1.37 -5.59
CA ASP A 49 -4.92 1.19 -4.29
C ASP A 49 -5.91 0.65 -3.27
N LEU A 50 -5.65 -0.53 -2.75
CA LEU A 50 -6.49 -1.19 -1.74
C LEU A 50 -5.93 -0.96 -0.34
N CYS A 51 -6.82 -0.78 0.66
CA CYS A 51 -6.45 -0.43 2.03
C CYS A 51 -5.62 0.86 2.08
N SER A 52 -6.11 1.88 1.38
CA SER A 52 -5.34 3.08 1.00
C SER A 52 -4.97 3.99 2.16
N GLY A 53 -5.61 3.81 3.33
CA GLY A 53 -5.39 4.70 4.46
C GLY A 53 -5.71 6.16 4.11
N ASN A 54 -4.80 7.05 4.44
CA ASN A 54 -4.93 8.48 4.12
C ASN A 54 -4.51 8.87 2.69
N GLY A 55 -4.38 7.87 1.78
CA GLY A 55 -4.11 8.11 0.36
C GLY A 55 -2.65 8.36 -0.01
N ILE A 56 -1.70 7.97 0.84
CA ILE A 56 -0.27 8.21 0.60
C ILE A 56 0.23 7.55 -0.68
N ILE A 57 -0.11 6.28 -0.94
CA ILE A 57 0.36 5.55 -2.12
C ILE A 57 -0.20 6.18 -3.41
N PRO A 58 -1.51 6.46 -3.56
CA PRO A 58 -2.05 7.24 -4.67
C PRO A 58 -1.33 8.56 -4.89
N MET A 59 -1.04 9.32 -3.84
CA MET A 59 -0.30 10.58 -3.93
C MET A 59 1.09 10.39 -4.52
N LEU A 60 1.87 9.43 -4.02
CA LEU A 60 3.21 9.11 -4.52
C LEU A 60 3.18 8.67 -6.00
N LEU A 61 2.20 7.85 -6.38
CA LEU A 61 2.06 7.39 -7.75
C LEU A 61 1.62 8.52 -8.69
N SER A 62 0.77 9.45 -8.23
CA SER A 62 0.28 10.58 -9.04
C SER A 62 1.38 11.53 -9.52
N HIS A 63 2.50 11.55 -8.81
CA HIS A 63 3.70 12.27 -9.24
C HIS A 63 4.34 11.62 -10.48
N ARG A 64 4.30 10.29 -10.59
CA ARG A 64 4.99 9.49 -11.60
C ARG A 64 4.14 9.18 -12.83
N THR A 65 2.83 9.46 -12.78
CA THR A 65 1.90 9.20 -13.88
C THR A 65 0.74 10.20 -13.89
N LYS A 66 0.06 10.33 -15.03
CA LYS A 66 -1.22 11.03 -15.17
C LYS A 66 -2.41 10.07 -15.29
N LEU A 67 -2.20 8.77 -15.08
CA LEU A 67 -3.28 7.79 -15.11
C LEU A 67 -4.26 8.03 -13.95
N PRO A 68 -5.56 7.75 -14.15
CA PRO A 68 -6.52 7.78 -13.06
C PRO A 68 -6.17 6.69 -12.03
N ILE A 69 -6.24 7.07 -10.76
CA ILE A 69 -5.96 6.19 -9.62
C ILE A 69 -7.18 6.21 -8.71
N ASP A 70 -7.82 5.04 -8.60
CA ASP A 70 -8.86 4.82 -7.61
C ASP A 70 -8.26 4.23 -6.33
N ALA A 71 -8.88 4.50 -5.20
CA ALA A 71 -8.46 4.00 -3.90
C ALA A 71 -9.68 3.53 -3.09
N ALA A 72 -9.53 2.48 -2.32
CA ALA A 72 -10.56 1.96 -1.42
C ALA A 72 -10.03 1.91 0.03
N GLU A 73 -10.80 2.46 0.96
CA GLU A 73 -10.50 2.49 2.38
C GLU A 73 -11.82 2.41 3.17
N VAL A 74 -11.86 1.58 4.21
CA VAL A 74 -13.07 1.36 5.01
C VAL A 74 -13.28 2.43 6.08
N GLN A 75 -12.21 3.06 6.57
CA GLN A 75 -12.27 4.05 7.64
C GLN A 75 -12.63 5.43 7.07
N GLU A 76 -13.84 5.92 7.35
CA GLU A 76 -14.36 7.20 6.86
C GLU A 76 -13.43 8.38 7.21
N GLN A 77 -12.81 8.36 8.40
CA GLN A 77 -11.88 9.41 8.82
C GLN A 77 -10.67 9.48 7.88
N LEU A 78 -10.07 8.35 7.52
CA LEU A 78 -8.92 8.27 6.60
C LEU A 78 -9.33 8.71 5.19
N VAL A 79 -10.50 8.27 4.71
CA VAL A 79 -11.07 8.73 3.43
C VAL A 79 -11.24 10.25 3.38
N SER A 80 -11.77 10.84 4.47
CA SER A 80 -11.91 12.30 4.58
C SER A 80 -10.56 13.03 4.54
N MET A 81 -9.53 12.47 5.18
CA MET A 81 -8.17 13.02 5.16
C MET A 81 -7.56 12.93 3.76
N ALA A 82 -7.70 11.78 3.09
CA ALA A 82 -7.21 11.57 1.73
C ALA A 82 -7.85 12.56 0.74
N LYS A 83 -9.17 12.70 0.73
CA LYS A 83 -9.88 13.65 -0.15
C LYS A 83 -9.35 15.06 0.00
N ARG A 84 -9.21 15.54 1.23
CA ARG A 84 -8.69 16.89 1.50
C ARG A 84 -7.21 17.03 1.11
N SER A 85 -6.42 15.97 1.26
CA SER A 85 -5.04 15.95 0.79
C SER A 85 -4.95 16.01 -0.72
N PHE A 86 -5.83 15.28 -1.43
CA PHE A 86 -5.89 15.34 -2.90
C PHE A 86 -6.28 16.74 -3.39
N ASP A 87 -7.28 17.37 -2.76
CA ASP A 87 -7.71 18.73 -3.10
C ASP A 87 -6.60 19.76 -2.87
N MET A 88 -5.88 19.69 -1.75
CA MET A 88 -4.77 20.60 -1.45
C MET A 88 -3.61 20.52 -2.42
N ASN A 89 -3.46 19.42 -3.13
CA ASN A 89 -2.39 19.18 -4.09
C ASN A 89 -2.87 19.24 -5.55
N ASP A 90 -4.08 19.72 -5.81
CA ASP A 90 -4.69 19.79 -7.15
C ASP A 90 -4.72 18.42 -7.86
N LYS A 91 -4.99 17.34 -7.11
CA LYS A 91 -5.00 15.97 -7.61
C LYS A 91 -6.41 15.34 -7.70
N SER A 92 -7.47 16.05 -7.30
CA SER A 92 -8.83 15.49 -7.23
C SER A 92 -9.43 15.08 -8.58
N GLU A 93 -8.88 15.56 -9.70
CA GLU A 93 -9.26 15.07 -11.03
C GLU A 93 -8.63 13.72 -11.38
N GLN A 94 -7.47 13.42 -10.78
CA GLN A 94 -6.69 12.20 -11.05
C GLN A 94 -6.93 11.11 -9.99
N LEU A 95 -7.12 11.51 -8.74
CA LEU A 95 -7.20 10.61 -7.57
C LEU A 95 -8.63 10.57 -7.05
N SER A 96 -9.19 9.38 -6.94
CA SER A 96 -10.49 9.15 -6.32
C SER A 96 -10.35 8.17 -5.17
N ILE A 97 -10.94 8.48 -4.01
CA ILE A 97 -10.99 7.55 -2.88
C ILE A 97 -12.43 7.28 -2.45
N TYR A 98 -12.74 6.02 -2.23
CA TYR A 98 -14.06 5.51 -1.91
C TYR A 98 -14.05 4.91 -0.50
N ASN A 99 -15.10 5.23 0.26
CA ASN A 99 -15.30 4.62 1.58
C ASN A 99 -16.00 3.27 1.41
N ILE A 100 -15.23 2.20 1.30
CA ILE A 100 -15.73 0.88 0.92
C ILE A 100 -14.97 -0.19 1.69
N ASP A 101 -15.68 -1.18 2.23
CA ASP A 101 -15.08 -2.44 2.65
C ASP A 101 -14.64 -3.24 1.40
N ILE A 102 -13.41 -3.72 1.37
CA ILE A 102 -12.90 -4.50 0.24
C ILE A 102 -13.66 -5.82 0.04
N ASN A 103 -14.36 -6.33 1.05
CA ASN A 103 -15.25 -7.47 0.92
C ASN A 103 -16.43 -7.17 -0.02
N ASP A 104 -16.85 -5.90 -0.11
CA ASP A 104 -17.95 -5.43 -0.94
C ASP A 104 -17.47 -4.84 -2.28
N ILE A 105 -16.19 -5.01 -2.60
CA ILE A 105 -15.55 -4.39 -3.78
C ILE A 105 -16.28 -4.68 -5.10
N LYS A 106 -16.93 -5.85 -5.20
CA LYS A 106 -17.69 -6.29 -6.38
C LYS A 106 -18.97 -5.50 -6.61
N GLU A 107 -19.49 -4.85 -5.60
CA GLU A 107 -20.70 -4.03 -5.69
C GLU A 107 -20.39 -2.62 -6.23
N HIS A 108 -19.11 -2.23 -6.16
CA HIS A 108 -18.68 -0.86 -6.46
C HIS A 108 -17.84 -0.74 -7.72
N PHE A 109 -17.15 -1.81 -8.12
CA PHE A 109 -16.23 -1.79 -9.26
C PHE A 109 -16.45 -2.95 -10.20
N GLU A 110 -16.21 -2.70 -11.48
CA GLU A 110 -16.26 -3.73 -12.51
C GLU A 110 -15.05 -4.68 -12.44
N HIS A 111 -15.29 -5.93 -12.76
CA HIS A 111 -14.26 -6.97 -12.88
C HIS A 111 -13.20 -6.61 -13.94
N SER A 112 -11.94 -6.96 -13.69
CA SER A 112 -10.85 -6.84 -14.68
C SER A 112 -10.67 -5.42 -15.23
N THR A 113 -10.74 -4.40 -14.35
CA THR A 113 -10.68 -2.99 -14.76
C THR A 113 -9.27 -2.40 -14.65
N TYR A 114 -8.44 -2.90 -13.74
CA TYR A 114 -7.17 -2.25 -13.37
C TYR A 114 -5.96 -2.99 -13.92
N ASP A 115 -4.99 -2.23 -14.42
CA ASP A 115 -3.72 -2.75 -14.93
C ASP A 115 -2.70 -2.94 -13.81
N VAL A 116 -2.78 -2.09 -12.78
CA VAL A 116 -1.93 -2.10 -11.60
C VAL A 116 -2.80 -2.02 -10.36
N ILE A 117 -2.49 -2.85 -9.38
CA ILE A 117 -3.06 -2.79 -8.03
C ILE A 117 -1.92 -2.64 -7.04
N THR A 118 -2.05 -1.73 -6.10
CA THR A 118 -1.19 -1.60 -4.93
C THR A 118 -1.95 -1.96 -3.67
N VAL A 119 -1.27 -2.54 -2.70
CA VAL A 119 -1.87 -2.82 -1.40
C VAL A 119 -0.83 -2.86 -0.29
N ASN A 120 -1.06 -2.06 0.74
CA ASN A 120 -0.40 -2.14 2.04
C ASN A 120 -1.45 -2.57 3.08
N PRO A 121 -1.67 -3.88 3.25
CA PRO A 121 -2.75 -4.37 4.10
C PRO A 121 -2.42 -4.18 5.58
N PRO A 122 -3.41 -4.11 6.47
CA PRO A 122 -3.15 -4.13 7.91
C PRO A 122 -2.49 -5.46 8.32
N TYR A 123 -1.42 -5.39 9.14
CA TYR A 123 -0.61 -6.56 9.54
C TYR A 123 -1.15 -7.32 10.75
N PHE A 124 -2.45 -7.43 10.91
CA PHE A 124 -3.03 -8.14 12.06
C PHE A 124 -2.96 -9.66 11.87
N THR A 125 -2.54 -10.37 12.93
CA THR A 125 -2.67 -11.82 13.05
C THR A 125 -3.86 -12.14 13.96
N ASN A 126 -4.58 -13.22 13.67
CA ASN A 126 -5.67 -13.71 14.50
C ASN A 126 -5.22 -14.09 15.94
N ASP A 127 -3.91 -14.20 16.17
CA ASP A 127 -3.29 -14.62 17.43
C ASP A 127 -2.86 -13.46 18.33
N GLN A 128 -3.06 -12.19 17.94
CA GLN A 128 -2.74 -11.08 18.84
C GLN A 128 -3.79 -10.98 19.94
N PRO A 129 -3.39 -11.13 21.23
CA PRO A 129 -4.35 -11.07 22.31
C PRO A 129 -4.99 -9.68 22.38
N LEU A 130 -6.32 -9.66 22.51
CA LEU A 130 -7.22 -8.50 22.66
C LEU A 130 -6.78 -7.43 23.67
N LYS A 131 -5.78 -7.71 24.51
CA LYS A 131 -5.31 -6.87 25.61
C LYS A 131 -4.51 -5.64 25.19
N VAL A 132 -4.06 -5.54 23.94
CA VAL A 132 -3.28 -4.39 23.45
C VAL A 132 -4.17 -3.28 22.86
N LEU A 133 -5.46 -3.54 22.74
CA LEU A 133 -6.41 -2.65 22.11
C LEU A 133 -7.27 -1.97 23.19
N GLY A 134 -7.12 -0.65 23.37
CA GLY A 134 -7.93 0.17 24.30
C GLY A 134 -9.44 0.18 23.95
N PRO A 135 -10.27 0.94 24.69
CA PRO A 135 -11.75 0.94 24.55
C PRO A 135 -12.28 1.27 23.14
N HIS A 136 -11.46 1.82 22.26
CA HIS A 136 -11.78 2.04 20.85
C HIS A 136 -11.60 0.80 19.96
N SER A 137 -11.24 -0.34 20.54
CA SER A 137 -10.97 -1.59 19.80
C SER A 137 -12.24 -2.31 19.32
N ILE A 138 -13.41 -1.99 19.88
CA ILE A 138 -14.68 -2.63 19.51
C ILE A 138 -15.03 -2.33 18.05
N ALA A 139 -14.76 -1.12 17.57
CA ALA A 139 -14.93 -0.76 16.16
C ALA A 139 -13.91 -1.44 15.22
N ARG A 140 -12.81 -1.99 15.76
CA ARG A 140 -11.78 -2.70 14.97
C ARG A 140 -12.04 -4.18 14.78
N HIS A 141 -12.94 -4.77 15.57
CA HIS A 141 -13.35 -6.18 15.43
C HIS A 141 -14.24 -6.44 14.21
N GLU A 142 -14.91 -5.41 13.69
CA GLU A 142 -15.76 -5.54 12.51
C GLU A 142 -14.96 -5.45 11.20
N VAL A 143 -13.66 -5.08 11.26
CA VAL A 143 -12.81 -4.86 10.06
C VAL A 143 -11.55 -5.71 10.12
N MET A 144 -11.69 -7.00 10.35
CA MET A 144 -10.58 -7.95 10.18
C MET A 144 -10.55 -8.39 8.71
N ILE A 145 -9.94 -7.56 7.87
CA ILE A 145 -9.59 -7.98 6.51
C ILE A 145 -8.44 -8.98 6.63
N ASP A 146 -8.69 -10.22 6.32
CA ASP A 146 -7.65 -11.22 6.21
C ASP A 146 -6.88 -11.08 4.88
N LEU A 147 -5.69 -11.61 4.83
CA LEU A 147 -4.84 -11.60 3.63
C LEU A 147 -5.57 -12.21 2.43
N GLU A 148 -6.36 -13.26 2.65
CA GLU A 148 -7.12 -13.95 1.61
C GLU A 148 -8.21 -13.02 1.00
N GLY A 149 -8.90 -12.25 1.82
CA GLY A 149 -9.90 -11.25 1.38
C GLY A 149 -9.27 -10.18 0.50
N VAL A 150 -8.10 -9.65 0.92
CA VAL A 150 -7.31 -8.68 0.14
C VAL A 150 -6.94 -9.24 -1.24
N VAL A 151 -6.38 -10.45 -1.27
CA VAL A 151 -5.93 -11.07 -2.51
C VAL A 151 -7.10 -11.42 -3.43
N ARG A 152 -8.26 -11.83 -2.88
CA ARG A 152 -9.49 -12.05 -3.66
C ARG A 152 -10.04 -10.76 -4.26
N ALA A 153 -10.04 -9.65 -3.52
CA ALA A 153 -10.42 -8.34 -4.06
C ALA A 153 -9.50 -7.92 -5.20
N ALA A 154 -8.18 -8.02 -5.00
CA ALA A 154 -7.20 -7.74 -6.04
C ALA A 154 -7.40 -8.62 -7.28
N ARG A 155 -7.63 -9.93 -7.12
CA ARG A 155 -7.93 -10.86 -8.21
C ARG A 155 -9.17 -10.46 -9.01
N TYR A 156 -10.21 -9.99 -8.34
CA TYR A 156 -11.43 -9.56 -9.01
C TYR A 156 -11.17 -8.32 -9.89
N LEU A 157 -10.41 -7.36 -9.38
CA LEU A 157 -10.19 -6.07 -10.01
C LEU A 157 -9.15 -6.08 -11.12
N VAL A 158 -8.12 -6.93 -10.99
CA VAL A 158 -6.97 -6.92 -11.89
C VAL A 158 -7.30 -7.51 -13.25
N LYS A 159 -6.81 -6.87 -14.32
CA LYS A 159 -6.87 -7.41 -15.68
C LYS A 159 -5.99 -8.66 -15.83
N ASN A 160 -6.29 -9.46 -16.83
CA ASN A 160 -5.40 -10.54 -17.24
C ASN A 160 -3.99 -9.98 -17.56
N LYS A 161 -2.93 -10.58 -17.01
CA LYS A 161 -1.54 -10.10 -17.04
C LYS A 161 -1.32 -8.74 -16.34
N GLY A 162 -2.31 -8.23 -15.61
CA GLY A 162 -2.13 -7.09 -14.72
C GLY A 162 -1.25 -7.44 -13.52
N ARG A 163 -0.85 -6.43 -12.78
CA ARG A 163 0.17 -6.53 -11.72
C ARG A 163 -0.41 -6.13 -10.38
N LEU A 164 -0.04 -6.90 -9.37
CA LEU A 164 -0.27 -6.58 -7.97
C LEU A 164 1.08 -6.26 -7.32
N TYR A 165 1.17 -5.14 -6.64
CA TYR A 165 2.28 -4.74 -5.79
C TYR A 165 1.82 -4.75 -4.34
N MET A 166 2.56 -5.45 -3.49
CA MET A 166 2.22 -5.60 -2.08
C MET A 166 3.46 -5.41 -1.22
N VAL A 167 3.31 -4.73 -0.10
CA VAL A 167 4.26 -4.77 1.01
C VAL A 167 3.66 -5.56 2.15
N HIS A 168 4.47 -6.36 2.84
CA HIS A 168 4.04 -7.11 4.01
C HIS A 168 5.22 -7.34 4.97
N ARG A 169 4.92 -7.76 6.20
CA ARG A 169 5.96 -8.21 7.14
C ARG A 169 6.76 -9.37 6.55
N ALA A 170 8.09 -9.30 6.60
CA ALA A 170 8.97 -10.29 5.99
C ALA A 170 8.77 -11.70 6.58
N GLU A 171 8.49 -11.80 7.87
CA GLU A 171 8.21 -13.07 8.57
C GLU A 171 7.02 -13.85 7.99
N ARG A 172 6.08 -13.14 7.33
CA ARG A 172 4.91 -13.73 6.67
C ARG A 172 5.08 -13.93 5.16
N SER A 173 6.28 -13.76 4.62
CA SER A 173 6.51 -13.83 3.17
C SER A 173 6.04 -15.14 2.53
N ALA A 174 6.27 -16.27 3.19
CA ALA A 174 5.84 -17.59 2.70
C ALA A 174 4.30 -17.70 2.62
N GLU A 175 3.59 -17.20 3.63
CA GLU A 175 2.14 -17.17 3.68
C GLU A 175 1.56 -16.26 2.57
N VAL A 176 2.15 -15.08 2.39
CA VAL A 176 1.76 -14.13 1.34
C VAL A 176 1.94 -14.75 -0.05
N ILE A 177 3.09 -15.35 -0.32
CA ILE A 177 3.39 -16.00 -1.59
C ILE A 177 2.42 -17.15 -1.86
N PHE A 178 2.16 -17.99 -0.85
CA PHE A 178 1.21 -19.10 -0.96
C PHE A 178 -0.21 -18.61 -1.28
N CYS A 179 -0.69 -17.58 -0.58
CA CYS A 179 -1.99 -16.96 -0.81
C CYS A 179 -2.10 -16.39 -2.24
N LEU A 180 -1.09 -15.64 -2.68
CA LEU A 180 -1.04 -15.09 -4.05
C LEU A 180 -1.11 -16.21 -5.11
N MET A 181 -0.31 -17.28 -4.95
CA MET A 181 -0.26 -18.37 -5.90
C MET A 181 -1.58 -19.15 -5.99
N ASN A 182 -2.25 -19.37 -4.86
CA ASN A 182 -3.56 -20.03 -4.81
C ASN A 182 -4.66 -19.20 -5.48
N ASN A 183 -4.48 -17.87 -5.54
CA ASN A 183 -5.41 -16.94 -6.19
C ASN A 183 -5.05 -16.61 -7.65
N GLY A 184 -4.15 -17.38 -8.27
CA GLY A 184 -3.82 -17.23 -9.68
C GLY A 184 -2.76 -16.18 -10.01
N PHE A 185 -2.13 -15.59 -9.01
CA PHE A 185 -0.96 -14.74 -9.19
C PHE A 185 0.32 -15.55 -9.26
N ARG A 186 1.33 -15.02 -9.93
CA ARG A 186 2.72 -15.52 -9.92
C ARG A 186 3.63 -14.40 -9.47
N VAL A 187 4.39 -14.64 -8.42
CA VAL A 187 5.40 -13.70 -7.98
C VAL A 187 6.42 -13.51 -9.09
N LYS A 188 6.63 -12.26 -9.49
CA LYS A 188 7.59 -11.87 -10.53
C LYS A 188 8.85 -11.28 -9.92
N THR A 189 8.68 -10.43 -8.91
CA THR A 189 9.81 -9.75 -8.25
C THR A 189 9.56 -9.76 -6.75
N GLN A 190 10.59 -10.02 -5.97
CA GLN A 190 10.55 -9.80 -4.52
C GLN A 190 11.82 -9.09 -4.05
N GLN A 191 11.69 -8.25 -3.03
CA GLN A 191 12.77 -7.55 -2.38
C GLN A 191 12.55 -7.52 -0.87
N TYR A 192 13.55 -7.95 -0.12
CA TYR A 192 13.51 -7.86 1.35
C TYR A 192 14.09 -6.53 1.81
N VAL A 193 13.42 -5.92 2.77
CA VAL A 193 13.80 -4.64 3.36
C VAL A 193 14.32 -4.89 4.77
N TYR A 194 15.52 -4.43 5.04
CA TYR A 194 16.19 -4.49 6.33
C TYR A 194 16.30 -3.10 6.94
N ASN A 195 16.39 -3.04 8.27
CA ASN A 195 16.65 -1.77 8.94
C ASN A 195 18.01 -1.20 8.49
N ASP A 196 19.05 -2.00 8.61
CA ASP A 196 20.42 -1.67 8.23
C ASP A 196 21.20 -2.95 7.87
N PRO A 197 22.45 -2.84 7.36
CA PRO A 197 23.27 -4.00 6.99
C PRO A 197 23.64 -4.96 8.13
N ALA A 198 23.52 -4.54 9.39
CA ALA A 198 23.79 -5.36 10.56
C ALA A 198 22.54 -6.08 11.11
N ALA A 199 21.35 -5.80 10.54
CA ALA A 199 20.11 -6.40 10.98
C ALA A 199 20.06 -7.90 10.64
N ASP A 200 19.78 -8.75 11.63
CA ASP A 200 19.67 -10.21 11.45
C ASP A 200 18.47 -10.62 10.60
N ASN A 201 17.37 -9.85 10.64
CA ASN A 201 16.11 -10.19 9.98
C ASN A 201 15.58 -9.03 9.15
N ALA A 202 14.98 -9.37 8.01
CA ALA A 202 14.22 -8.40 7.22
C ALA A 202 12.97 -7.94 7.96
N MET A 203 12.61 -6.66 7.81
CA MET A 203 11.38 -6.07 8.37
C MET A 203 10.19 -6.30 7.45
N PHE A 204 10.39 -6.05 6.15
CA PHE A 204 9.35 -6.14 5.14
C PHE A 204 9.81 -6.95 3.93
N VAL A 205 8.81 -7.43 3.20
CA VAL A 205 8.97 -7.94 1.83
C VAL A 205 8.11 -7.10 0.89
N LEU A 206 8.72 -6.65 -0.20
CA LEU A 206 8.03 -6.02 -1.34
C LEU A 206 7.86 -7.09 -2.41
N ILE A 207 6.64 -7.23 -2.91
CA ILE A 207 6.27 -8.27 -3.88
C ILE A 207 5.59 -7.63 -5.09
N GLU A 208 6.09 -7.94 -6.29
CA GLU A 208 5.38 -7.78 -7.55
C GLU A 208 4.86 -9.14 -7.99
N ALA A 209 3.56 -9.25 -8.22
CA ALA A 209 2.93 -10.47 -8.71
C ALA A 209 2.08 -10.20 -9.95
N LEU A 210 2.14 -11.11 -10.92
CA LEU A 210 1.40 -11.02 -12.18
C LEU A 210 0.22 -11.98 -12.16
N PHE A 211 -0.94 -11.51 -12.57
CA PHE A 211 -2.14 -12.33 -12.67
C PHE A 211 -2.11 -13.18 -13.95
N HIS A 212 -2.43 -14.47 -13.84
CA HIS A 212 -2.43 -15.44 -14.94
C HIS A 212 -1.13 -15.45 -15.77
N SER A 213 0.01 -15.48 -15.11
CA SER A 213 1.34 -15.49 -15.73
C SER A 213 2.08 -16.80 -15.48
N GLN A 214 3.16 -17.02 -16.24
CA GLN A 214 4.14 -18.11 -16.06
C GLN A 214 5.51 -17.54 -15.61
N ALA A 215 5.51 -16.39 -14.95
CA ALA A 215 6.75 -15.73 -14.55
C ALA A 215 7.56 -16.55 -13.54
N TYR A 216 8.88 -16.49 -13.66
CA TYR A 216 9.82 -16.89 -12.62
C TYR A 216 10.09 -15.69 -11.72
N VAL A 217 10.45 -15.95 -10.46
CA VAL A 217 10.73 -14.89 -9.49
C VAL A 217 12.14 -14.34 -9.65
N ASP A 218 12.25 -13.03 -9.70
CA ASP A 218 13.49 -12.28 -9.59
C ASP A 218 13.62 -11.78 -8.14
N VAL A 219 14.63 -12.26 -7.41
CA VAL A 219 14.93 -11.79 -6.05
C VAL A 219 15.94 -10.66 -6.16
N LEU A 220 15.50 -9.44 -5.83
CA LEU A 220 16.36 -8.25 -5.87
C LEU A 220 17.32 -8.24 -4.67
N PRO A 221 18.46 -7.52 -4.78
CA PRO A 221 19.31 -7.27 -3.65
C PRO A 221 18.54 -6.69 -2.46
N PRO A 222 18.99 -6.96 -1.21
CA PRO A 222 18.37 -6.37 -0.03
C PRO A 222 18.29 -4.85 -0.14
N PHE A 223 17.18 -4.28 0.32
CA PHE A 223 17.04 -2.84 0.51
C PHE A 223 17.32 -2.52 1.97
N TYR A 224 18.18 -1.54 2.23
CA TYR A 224 18.49 -1.07 3.57
C TYR A 224 17.90 0.32 3.79
N ILE A 225 17.14 0.50 4.90
CA ILE A 225 16.57 1.82 5.26
C ILE A 225 17.71 2.75 5.69
N TYR A 226 18.60 2.25 6.54
CA TYR A 226 19.77 2.99 7.03
C TYR A 226 21.07 2.33 6.54
N GLN A 227 22.07 3.13 6.28
CA GLN A 227 23.42 2.62 6.05
C GLN A 227 24.19 2.41 7.36
N GLU A 228 23.92 3.29 8.35
CA GLU A 228 24.43 3.25 9.72
C GLU A 228 23.35 3.81 10.64
N LYS A 229 23.56 3.73 11.96
CA LYS A 229 22.61 4.24 12.96
C LYS A 229 22.20 5.70 12.66
N ASP A 230 20.92 5.93 12.54
CA ASP A 230 20.29 7.25 12.31
C ASP A 230 20.68 7.95 10.99
N GLN A 231 21.30 7.22 10.05
CA GLN A 231 21.69 7.76 8.75
C GLN A 231 21.05 6.96 7.62
N TYR A 232 20.09 7.54 6.90
CA TYR A 232 19.44 6.88 5.78
C TYR A 232 20.44 6.39 4.73
N SER A 233 20.14 5.22 4.14
CA SER A 233 20.88 4.72 2.98
C SER A 233 20.68 5.65 1.78
N LYS A 234 21.58 5.55 0.80
CA LYS A 234 21.45 6.32 -0.44
C LYS A 234 20.14 5.99 -1.15
N GLU A 235 19.78 4.72 -1.19
CA GLU A 235 18.53 4.23 -1.78
C GLU A 235 17.30 4.80 -1.06
N MET A 236 17.35 4.88 0.28
CA MET A 236 16.24 5.48 1.04
C MET A 236 16.13 6.99 0.82
N LEU A 237 17.25 7.68 0.68
CA LEU A 237 17.24 9.09 0.30
C LEU A 237 16.62 9.31 -1.09
N GLU A 238 16.85 8.39 -2.03
CA GLU A 238 16.18 8.42 -3.35
C GLU A 238 14.67 8.16 -3.23
N VAL A 239 14.22 7.33 -2.28
CA VAL A 239 12.78 7.13 -2.00
C VAL A 239 12.14 8.40 -1.48
N TYR A 240 12.85 9.18 -0.63
CA TYR A 240 12.32 10.40 -0.04
C TYR A 240 12.39 11.61 -0.98
N TYR A 241 13.48 11.78 -1.70
CA TYR A 241 13.83 13.03 -2.39
C TYR A 241 14.02 12.89 -3.91
N GLY A 242 14.12 11.64 -4.42
CA GLY A 242 14.43 11.35 -5.82
C GLY A 242 13.30 11.51 -6.86
#